data_91cc1cc0b66fd3ba1b683f8f96984cd3
#
_entry.id   91cc1cc0b66fd3ba1b683f8f96984cd3
#
_cell.length_a   1.000
_cell.length_b   1.000
_cell.length_c   1.000
_cell.angle_alpha   90.00
_cell.angle_beta   90.00
_cell.angle_gamma   90.00
#
_symmetry.space_group_name_H-M   'P 1'
#
loop_
_entity.id
_entity.type
_entity.pdbx_description
1 polymer ?
#
loop_
_entity_poly.entity_id
_entity_poly.type
_entity_poly.pdbx_seq_one_letter_code
_entity_poly.pdbx_strand_id
1 'polypeptide(L)'
;INPRGRVPALAVDGKVLVENVAILTYLGGGFPEKGLWPAKTWDQAQALSLMAWLADTVHPAFAHLYRPERYVQGEVHVGAVKEGGRKSFGECLAEIDRILAGRKWAAGGRFSVVDAYLLVFYRWGNRNGFPVKGLANYTALVERVLARPAVRKVMADEGISMA
;
A
#
# COMPACT_ATOMS: atom_id res chain seq x y z
N ILE A 1 15.65 17.16 3.23
CA ILE A 1 14.37 17.08 2.52
C ILE A 1 13.25 16.74 3.51
N ASN A 2 13.28 15.59 4.15
CA ASN A 2 12.35 15.25 5.23
C ASN A 2 13.10 15.17 6.56
N PRO A 3 12.88 16.11 7.52
CA PRO A 3 13.61 16.15 8.79
C PRO A 3 13.38 14.90 9.67
N ARG A 4 12.29 14.13 9.42
CA ARG A 4 12.03 12.85 10.10
C ARG A 4 12.87 11.69 9.57
N GLY A 5 13.70 11.89 8.50
CA GLY A 5 14.50 10.84 7.89
C GLY A 5 13.66 9.70 7.28
N ARG A 6 12.44 10.01 6.82
CA ARG A 6 11.50 9.03 6.26
C ARG A 6 11.24 9.29 4.78
N VAL A 7 10.93 8.24 4.07
CA VAL A 7 10.44 8.25 2.68
C VAL A 7 8.99 7.72 2.66
N PRO A 8 8.18 8.14 1.69
CA PRO A 8 8.50 9.03 0.57
C PRO A 8 8.53 10.52 0.94
N ALA A 9 9.14 11.31 0.08
CA ALA A 9 9.07 12.77 0.08
C ALA A 9 8.97 13.25 -1.37
N LEU A 10 8.04 14.16 -1.64
CA LEU A 10 7.81 14.74 -2.96
C LEU A 10 8.20 16.22 -2.94
N ALA A 11 9.08 16.63 -3.84
CA ALA A 11 9.44 18.03 -4.05
C ALA A 11 8.67 18.59 -5.25
N VAL A 12 7.99 19.70 -5.06
CA VAL A 12 7.22 20.41 -6.09
C VAL A 12 7.41 21.90 -5.91
N ASP A 13 7.90 22.59 -6.91
CA ASP A 13 8.09 24.05 -6.92
C ASP A 13 8.77 24.62 -5.65
N GLY A 14 9.85 23.98 -5.24
CA GLY A 14 10.62 24.37 -4.04
C GLY A 14 9.98 24.00 -2.70
N LYS A 15 8.81 23.38 -2.69
CA LYS A 15 8.11 22.87 -1.49
C LYS A 15 8.28 21.36 -1.37
N VAL A 16 8.22 20.86 -0.15
CA VAL A 16 8.31 19.40 0.12
C VAL A 16 7.02 18.93 0.76
N LEU A 17 6.41 17.92 0.15
CA LEU A 17 5.29 17.16 0.70
C LEU A 17 5.79 15.82 1.20
N VAL A 18 5.41 15.46 2.41
CA VAL A 18 5.70 14.16 3.03
C VAL A 18 4.40 13.43 3.34
N GLU A 19 4.50 12.19 3.82
CA GLU A 19 3.41 11.25 4.07
C GLU A 19 2.79 10.69 2.79
N ASN A 20 2.85 9.36 2.65
CA ASN A 20 2.43 8.67 1.44
C ASN A 20 0.98 8.97 1.05
N VAL A 21 0.07 9.01 2.04
CA VAL A 21 -1.36 9.31 1.80
C VAL A 21 -1.53 10.70 1.19
N ALA A 22 -0.83 11.70 1.75
CA ALA A 22 -0.88 13.08 1.24
C ALA A 22 -0.29 13.17 -0.18
N ILE A 23 0.85 12.52 -0.42
CA ILE A 23 1.51 12.49 -1.73
C ILE A 23 0.62 11.84 -2.79
N LEU A 24 0.03 10.68 -2.49
CA LEU A 24 -0.87 9.97 -3.41
C LEU A 24 -2.14 10.78 -3.70
N THR A 25 -2.70 11.44 -2.68
CA THR A 25 -3.86 12.33 -2.86
C THR A 25 -3.50 13.52 -3.74
N TYR A 26 -2.35 14.15 -3.51
CA TYR A 26 -1.87 15.28 -4.31
C TYR A 26 -1.66 14.87 -5.78
N LEU A 27 -0.96 13.77 -6.02
CA LEU A 27 -0.70 13.27 -7.38
C LEU A 27 -1.98 12.80 -8.07
N GLY A 28 -2.88 12.15 -7.36
CA GLY A 28 -4.14 11.68 -7.90
C GLY A 28 -5.09 12.82 -8.27
N GLY A 29 -5.19 13.83 -7.41
CA GLY A 29 -6.09 14.99 -7.59
C GLY A 29 -5.50 16.08 -8.48
N GLY A 30 -4.17 16.23 -8.49
CA GLY A 30 -3.49 17.26 -9.26
C GLY A 30 -3.47 17.04 -10.77
N PHE A 31 -3.81 15.83 -11.25
CA PHE A 31 -3.84 15.46 -12.67
C PHE A 31 -5.20 14.80 -13.02
N PRO A 32 -6.29 15.54 -12.99
CA PRO A 32 -7.64 14.99 -13.17
C PRO A 32 -7.83 14.28 -14.52
N GLU A 33 -7.13 14.71 -15.56
CA GLU A 33 -7.14 14.09 -16.87
C GLU A 33 -6.58 12.66 -16.88
N LYS A 34 -5.71 12.32 -15.93
CA LYS A 34 -5.18 10.95 -15.75
C LYS A 34 -6.18 10.03 -15.06
N GLY A 35 -7.17 10.61 -14.38
CA GLY A 35 -8.23 9.87 -13.69
C GLY A 35 -7.72 8.94 -12.60
N LEU A 36 -6.67 9.34 -11.89
CA LEU A 36 -6.05 8.56 -10.81
C LEU A 36 -6.72 8.77 -9.45
N TRP A 37 -7.66 9.70 -9.37
CA TRP A 37 -8.46 10.01 -8.19
C TRP A 37 -9.96 9.91 -8.50
N PRO A 38 -10.79 9.39 -7.57
CA PRO A 38 -12.23 9.32 -7.80
C PRO A 38 -12.86 10.71 -8.01
N ALA A 39 -13.84 10.79 -8.87
CA ALA A 39 -14.52 12.07 -9.17
C ALA A 39 -15.59 12.44 -8.13
N LYS A 40 -16.27 11.45 -7.54
CA LYS A 40 -17.35 11.69 -6.58
C LYS A 40 -16.78 11.84 -5.18
N THR A 41 -17.28 12.82 -4.43
CA THR A 41 -16.82 13.13 -3.06
C THR A 41 -16.88 11.91 -2.13
N TRP A 42 -17.94 11.11 -2.20
CA TRP A 42 -18.05 9.89 -1.40
C TRP A 42 -16.95 8.87 -1.73
N ASP A 43 -16.68 8.64 -3.01
CA ASP A 43 -15.63 7.73 -3.44
C ASP A 43 -14.23 8.24 -3.05
N GLN A 44 -14.04 9.57 -3.03
CA GLN A 44 -12.82 10.21 -2.53
C GLN A 44 -12.64 9.95 -1.03
N ALA A 45 -13.70 10.11 -0.25
CA ALA A 45 -13.68 9.83 1.20
C ALA A 45 -13.37 8.36 1.47
N GLN A 46 -13.97 7.44 0.70
CA GLN A 46 -13.66 6.01 0.81
C GLN A 46 -12.21 5.69 0.42
N ALA A 47 -11.68 6.32 -0.62
CA ALA A 47 -10.27 6.18 -1.02
C ALA A 47 -9.34 6.64 0.09
N LEU A 48 -9.60 7.82 0.69
CA LEU A 48 -8.83 8.34 1.83
C LEU A 48 -8.93 7.42 3.05
N SER A 49 -10.13 6.94 3.39
CA SER A 49 -10.35 6.03 4.52
C SER A 49 -9.53 4.74 4.34
N LEU A 50 -9.54 4.14 3.14
CA LEU A 50 -8.75 2.95 2.87
C LEU A 50 -7.25 3.25 2.94
N MET A 51 -6.78 4.34 2.35
CA MET A 51 -5.35 4.71 2.40
C MET A 51 -4.89 5.05 3.82
N ALA A 52 -5.72 5.69 4.64
CA ALA A 52 -5.41 5.95 6.05
C ALA A 52 -5.25 4.63 6.81
N TRP A 53 -6.21 3.70 6.68
CA TRP A 53 -6.11 2.38 7.30
C TRP A 53 -4.87 1.60 6.83
N LEU A 54 -4.51 1.70 5.55
CA LEU A 54 -3.27 1.11 5.02
C LEU A 54 -2.02 1.72 5.68
N ALA A 55 -2.03 3.03 5.97
CA ALA A 55 -0.89 3.74 6.52
C ALA A 55 -0.74 3.58 8.04
N ASP A 56 -1.85 3.56 8.78
CA ASP A 56 -1.85 3.57 10.25
C ASP A 56 -2.10 2.20 10.90
N THR A 57 -2.56 1.22 10.13
CA THR A 57 -2.82 -0.14 10.63
C THR A 57 -2.01 -1.19 9.87
N VAL A 58 -2.17 -1.29 8.54
CA VAL A 58 -1.53 -2.34 7.74
C VAL A 58 -0.01 -2.18 7.69
N HIS A 59 0.47 -0.96 7.48
CA HIS A 59 1.89 -0.67 7.46
C HIS A 59 2.57 -0.90 8.83
N PRO A 60 2.04 -0.43 9.97
CA PRO A 60 2.55 -0.77 11.28
C PRO A 60 2.57 -2.28 11.58
N ALA A 61 1.53 -3.02 11.20
CA ALA A 61 1.52 -4.48 11.34
C ALA A 61 2.68 -5.13 10.58
N PHE A 62 2.96 -4.68 9.36
CA PHE A 62 4.14 -5.11 8.60
C PHE A 62 5.44 -4.63 9.25
N ALA A 63 5.50 -3.42 9.80
CA ALA A 63 6.70 -2.89 10.46
C ALA A 63 7.05 -3.69 11.72
N HIS A 64 6.07 -4.15 12.50
CA HIS A 64 6.28 -5.06 13.63
C HIS A 64 6.88 -6.41 13.17
N LEU A 65 6.44 -6.94 12.03
CA LEU A 65 7.01 -8.16 11.46
C LEU A 65 8.44 -7.93 10.94
N TYR A 66 8.67 -6.84 10.22
CA TYR A 66 9.89 -6.64 9.41
C TYR A 66 11.02 -5.96 10.18
N ARG A 67 10.69 -5.12 11.16
CA ARG A 67 11.65 -4.37 12.00
C ARG A 67 11.21 -4.28 13.45
N PRO A 68 10.98 -5.44 14.12
CA PRO A 68 10.50 -5.49 15.50
C PRO A 68 11.45 -4.80 16.49
N GLU A 69 12.77 -4.79 16.18
CA GLU A 69 13.82 -4.13 16.98
C GLU A 69 13.63 -2.60 17.12
N ARG A 70 12.76 -2.00 16.34
CA ARG A 70 12.41 -0.58 16.48
C ARG A 70 11.44 -0.30 17.63
N TYR A 71 10.79 -1.33 18.14
CA TYR A 71 9.71 -1.23 19.12
C TYR A 71 10.11 -1.76 20.49
N VAL A 72 11.01 -2.72 20.54
CA VAL A 72 11.44 -3.39 21.78
C VAL A 72 12.91 -3.78 21.71
N GLN A 73 13.49 -4.02 22.90
CA GLN A 73 14.86 -4.54 23.06
C GLN A 73 14.82 -5.95 23.66
N GLY A 74 15.87 -6.73 23.38
CA GLY A 74 16.00 -8.11 23.86
C GLY A 74 15.31 -9.13 22.92
N GLU A 75 16.01 -10.22 22.66
CA GLU A 75 15.61 -11.23 21.65
C GLU A 75 14.22 -11.82 21.89
N VAL A 76 13.88 -12.10 23.14
CA VAL A 76 12.56 -12.67 23.50
C VAL A 76 11.44 -11.72 23.13
N HIS A 77 11.59 -10.43 23.43
CA HIS A 77 10.57 -9.42 23.12
C HIS A 77 10.50 -9.14 21.62
N VAL A 78 11.62 -9.10 20.94
CA VAL A 78 11.73 -8.98 19.48
C VAL A 78 10.98 -10.12 18.79
N GLY A 79 11.18 -11.37 19.26
CA GLY A 79 10.47 -12.54 18.77
C GLY A 79 8.94 -12.43 18.92
N ALA A 80 8.48 -12.02 20.10
CA ALA A 80 7.05 -11.85 20.38
C ALA A 80 6.39 -10.77 19.52
N VAL A 81 7.05 -9.61 19.35
CA VAL A 81 6.56 -8.52 18.48
C VAL A 81 6.51 -8.97 17.02
N LYS A 82 7.52 -9.69 16.56
CA LYS A 82 7.57 -10.23 15.20
C LYS A 82 6.44 -11.21 14.92
N GLU A 83 6.15 -12.09 15.87
CA GLU A 83 5.03 -13.06 15.76
C GLU A 83 3.68 -12.36 15.75
N GLY A 84 3.45 -11.40 16.67
CA GLY A 84 2.26 -10.55 16.67
C GLY A 84 2.09 -9.79 15.36
N GLY A 85 3.17 -9.21 14.84
CA GLY A 85 3.19 -8.54 13.54
C GLY A 85 2.85 -9.48 12.38
N ARG A 86 3.37 -10.72 12.39
CA ARG A 86 3.02 -11.73 11.38
C ARG A 86 1.53 -12.04 11.39
N LYS A 87 0.96 -12.26 12.56
CA LYS A 87 -0.47 -12.52 12.72
C LYS A 87 -1.30 -11.34 12.20
N SER A 88 -1.06 -10.14 12.74
CA SER A 88 -1.83 -8.94 12.40
C SER A 88 -1.72 -8.58 10.91
N PHE A 89 -0.52 -8.68 10.32
CA PHE A 89 -0.35 -8.40 8.89
C PHE A 89 -1.08 -9.43 8.02
N GLY A 90 -1.07 -10.71 8.39
CA GLY A 90 -1.84 -11.74 7.71
C GLY A 90 -3.36 -11.48 7.75
N GLU A 91 -3.88 -11.07 8.91
CA GLU A 91 -5.27 -10.65 9.09
C GLU A 91 -5.63 -9.45 8.21
N CYS A 92 -4.73 -8.44 8.14
CA CYS A 92 -4.90 -7.29 7.24
C CYS A 92 -4.94 -7.69 5.76
N LEU A 93 -4.07 -8.60 5.31
CA LEU A 93 -4.08 -9.09 3.93
C LEU A 93 -5.40 -9.79 3.59
N ALA A 94 -5.93 -10.61 4.50
CA ALA A 94 -7.22 -11.27 4.34
C ALA A 94 -8.38 -10.26 4.34
N GLU A 95 -8.28 -9.20 5.14
CA GLU A 95 -9.27 -8.11 5.16
C GLU A 95 -9.27 -7.33 3.85
N ILE A 96 -8.11 -7.03 3.28
CA ILE A 96 -8.00 -6.40 1.95
C ILE A 96 -8.72 -7.25 0.90
N ASP A 97 -8.52 -8.57 0.92
CA ASP A 97 -9.21 -9.47 -0.02
C ASP A 97 -10.74 -9.36 0.12
N ARG A 98 -11.26 -9.35 1.36
CA ARG A 98 -12.69 -9.17 1.64
C ARG A 98 -13.23 -7.82 1.17
N ILE A 99 -12.48 -6.73 1.40
CA ILE A 99 -12.83 -5.38 0.93
C ILE A 99 -12.93 -5.35 -0.60
N LEU A 100 -12.10 -6.10 -1.30
CA LEU A 100 -12.04 -6.15 -2.76
C LEU A 100 -13.08 -7.09 -3.38
N ALA A 101 -13.83 -7.87 -2.57
CA ALA A 101 -14.85 -8.78 -3.08
C ALA A 101 -15.89 -8.05 -3.95
N GLY A 102 -16.11 -8.55 -5.16
CA GLY A 102 -17.03 -7.96 -6.13
C GLY A 102 -16.57 -6.63 -6.75
N ARG A 103 -15.36 -6.17 -6.45
CA ARG A 103 -14.82 -4.90 -6.97
C ARG A 103 -13.77 -5.16 -8.04
N LYS A 104 -13.85 -4.42 -9.14
CA LYS A 104 -12.79 -4.41 -10.15
C LYS A 104 -11.58 -3.59 -9.68
N TRP A 105 -11.81 -2.46 -8.98
CA TRP A 105 -10.83 -1.52 -8.45
C TRP A 105 -11.18 -1.13 -7.02
N ALA A 106 -10.21 -0.75 -6.24
CA ALA A 106 -10.38 -0.48 -4.82
C ALA A 106 -11.31 0.71 -4.51
N ALA A 107 -11.30 1.73 -5.37
CA ALA A 107 -12.12 2.93 -5.20
C ALA A 107 -12.64 3.46 -6.54
N GLY A 108 -13.86 4.05 -6.55
CA GLY A 108 -14.40 4.83 -7.67
C GLY A 108 -14.63 4.09 -8.99
N GLY A 109 -14.61 2.76 -9.02
CA GLY A 109 -14.92 1.93 -10.19
C GLY A 109 -13.87 1.94 -11.32
N ARG A 110 -12.73 2.64 -11.14
CA ARG A 110 -11.60 2.72 -12.08
C ARG A 110 -10.29 2.66 -11.33
N PHE A 111 -9.18 2.36 -12.05
CA PHE A 111 -7.84 2.38 -11.46
C PHE A 111 -7.55 3.74 -10.82
N SER A 112 -6.98 3.70 -9.61
CA SER A 112 -6.61 4.87 -8.83
C SER A 112 -5.27 4.67 -8.13
N VAL A 113 -4.78 5.69 -7.45
CA VAL A 113 -3.58 5.63 -6.61
C VAL A 113 -3.70 4.60 -5.48
N VAL A 114 -4.93 4.30 -5.05
CA VAL A 114 -5.21 3.29 -4.02
C VAL A 114 -4.80 1.89 -4.47
N ASP A 115 -5.08 1.56 -5.73
CA ASP A 115 -4.72 0.25 -6.31
C ASP A 115 -3.20 0.09 -6.41
N ALA A 116 -2.49 1.17 -6.74
CA ALA A 116 -1.03 1.18 -6.75
C ALA A 116 -0.46 1.00 -5.33
N TYR A 117 -1.08 1.59 -4.32
CA TYR A 117 -0.66 1.45 -2.93
C TYR A 117 -0.90 0.02 -2.41
N LEU A 118 -2.01 -0.59 -2.76
CA LEU A 118 -2.31 -1.99 -2.43
C LEU A 118 -1.28 -2.97 -3.01
N LEU A 119 -0.77 -2.73 -4.22
CA LEU A 119 0.28 -3.56 -4.83
C LEU A 119 1.50 -3.73 -3.92
N VAL A 120 1.86 -2.68 -3.16
CA VAL A 120 3.01 -2.71 -2.25
C VAL A 120 2.81 -3.75 -1.15
N PHE A 121 1.65 -3.77 -0.49
CA PHE A 121 1.37 -4.71 0.61
C PHE A 121 1.24 -6.15 0.12
N TYR A 122 0.66 -6.37 -1.06
CA TYR A 122 0.63 -7.69 -1.68
C TYR A 122 2.05 -8.21 -1.92
N ARG A 123 2.92 -7.38 -2.52
CA ARG A 123 4.32 -7.72 -2.73
C ARG A 123 5.05 -8.03 -1.41
N TRP A 124 4.84 -7.22 -0.37
CA TRP A 124 5.42 -7.49 0.94
C TRP A 124 4.93 -8.82 1.52
N GLY A 125 3.65 -9.10 1.39
CA GLY A 125 3.08 -10.39 1.80
C GLY A 125 3.73 -11.56 1.06
N ASN A 126 3.82 -11.49 -0.27
CA ASN A 126 4.44 -12.53 -1.07
C ASN A 126 5.90 -12.79 -0.66
N ARG A 127 6.69 -11.74 -0.52
CA ARG A 127 8.12 -11.83 -0.15
C ARG A 127 8.36 -12.34 1.28
N ASN A 128 7.39 -12.22 2.15
CA ASN A 128 7.48 -12.68 3.54
C ASN A 128 6.73 -14.01 3.79
N GLY A 129 6.42 -14.74 2.71
CA GLY A 129 5.89 -16.10 2.77
C GLY A 129 4.42 -16.17 3.20
N PHE A 130 3.64 -15.10 3.01
CA PHE A 130 2.18 -15.19 3.17
C PHE A 130 1.54 -15.81 1.92
N PRO A 131 0.47 -16.59 2.07
CA PRO A 131 -0.20 -17.27 0.96
C PRO A 131 -1.10 -16.30 0.16
N VAL A 132 -0.54 -15.15 -0.25
CA VAL A 132 -1.29 -14.07 -0.91
C VAL A 132 -1.93 -14.51 -2.22
N LYS A 133 -1.36 -15.50 -2.90
CA LYS A 133 -1.94 -16.07 -4.14
C LYS A 133 -3.28 -16.76 -3.90
N GLY A 134 -3.55 -17.20 -2.68
CA GLY A 134 -4.85 -17.74 -2.26
C GLY A 134 -5.92 -16.69 -1.99
N LEU A 135 -5.55 -15.40 -1.93
CA LEU A 135 -6.44 -14.27 -1.77
C LEU A 135 -6.97 -13.86 -3.15
N ALA A 136 -8.06 -14.49 -3.58
CA ALA A 136 -8.51 -14.46 -4.97
C ALA A 136 -8.84 -13.05 -5.49
N ASN A 137 -9.55 -12.24 -4.69
CA ASN A 137 -9.94 -10.87 -5.09
C ASN A 137 -8.72 -9.96 -5.16
N TYR A 138 -7.82 -10.09 -4.19
CA TYR A 138 -6.61 -9.29 -4.12
C TYR A 138 -5.64 -9.66 -5.25
N THR A 139 -5.44 -10.95 -5.51
CA THR A 139 -4.62 -11.44 -6.63
C THR A 139 -5.14 -10.91 -7.95
N ALA A 140 -6.45 -11.01 -8.18
CA ALA A 140 -7.08 -10.49 -9.40
C ALA A 140 -6.93 -8.96 -9.57
N LEU A 141 -6.96 -8.18 -8.47
CA LEU A 141 -6.62 -6.74 -8.52
C LEU A 141 -5.16 -6.55 -8.94
N VAL A 142 -4.23 -7.24 -8.28
CA VAL A 142 -2.79 -7.11 -8.50
C VAL A 142 -2.42 -7.46 -9.94
N GLU A 143 -2.98 -8.52 -10.51
CA GLU A 143 -2.77 -8.89 -11.92
C GLU A 143 -3.20 -7.76 -12.86
N ARG A 144 -4.36 -7.13 -12.60
CA ARG A 144 -4.81 -5.97 -13.39
C ARG A 144 -3.88 -4.75 -13.24
N VAL A 145 -3.36 -4.51 -12.04
CA VAL A 145 -2.40 -3.43 -11.79
C VAL A 145 -1.09 -3.70 -12.53
N LEU A 146 -0.56 -4.92 -12.44
CA LEU A 146 0.67 -5.34 -13.12
C LEU A 146 0.55 -5.34 -14.66
N ALA A 147 -0.65 -5.53 -15.20
CA ALA A 147 -0.90 -5.45 -16.64
C ALA A 147 -0.76 -4.02 -17.21
N ARG A 148 -0.74 -2.98 -16.35
CA ARG A 148 -0.62 -1.58 -16.79
C ARG A 148 0.79 -1.27 -17.30
N PRO A 149 0.94 -0.67 -18.50
CA PRO A 149 2.27 -0.37 -19.05
C PRO A 149 3.14 0.49 -18.12
N ALA A 150 2.56 1.51 -17.47
CA ALA A 150 3.28 2.39 -16.55
C ALA A 150 3.81 1.62 -15.32
N VAL A 151 3.05 0.66 -14.79
CA VAL A 151 3.49 -0.16 -13.66
C VAL A 151 4.65 -1.08 -14.08
N ARG A 152 4.53 -1.73 -15.22
CA ARG A 152 5.61 -2.57 -15.77
C ARG A 152 6.89 -1.78 -16.00
N LYS A 153 6.73 -0.55 -16.56
CA LYS A 153 7.88 0.33 -16.79
C LYS A 153 8.59 0.67 -15.47
N VAL A 154 7.87 1.14 -14.46
CA VAL A 154 8.46 1.49 -13.14
C VAL A 154 9.13 0.27 -12.50
N MET A 155 8.49 -0.90 -12.53
CA MET A 155 9.09 -2.11 -11.98
C MET A 155 10.38 -2.51 -12.70
N ALA A 156 10.44 -2.35 -14.02
CA ALA A 156 11.65 -2.61 -14.79
C ALA A 156 12.75 -1.58 -14.50
N ASP A 157 12.41 -0.29 -14.48
CA ASP A 157 13.36 0.81 -14.24
C ASP A 157 13.99 0.70 -12.84
N GLU A 158 13.24 0.23 -11.85
CA GLU A 158 13.70 0.09 -10.46
C GLU A 158 14.18 -1.32 -10.09
N GLY A 159 14.19 -2.25 -11.04
CA GLY A 159 14.58 -3.64 -10.78
C GLY A 159 13.70 -4.36 -9.77
N ILE A 160 12.41 -4.00 -9.68
CA ILE A 160 11.47 -4.56 -8.72
C ILE A 160 10.82 -5.82 -9.31
N SER A 161 10.87 -6.93 -8.55
CA SER A 161 10.11 -8.14 -8.85
C SER A 161 8.97 -8.36 -7.84
N MET A 162 8.00 -9.19 -8.21
CA MET A 162 6.93 -9.63 -7.31
C MET A 162 7.35 -10.81 -6.42
N ALA A 163 8.48 -11.43 -6.77
CA ALA A 163 9.09 -12.51 -5.99
C ALA A 163 9.84 -11.95 -4.78
#